data_d3616d580a5ce0a1706630376e8fc79c
#
_entry.id   d3616d580a5ce0a1706630376e8fc79c
#
_cell.length_a   1.000
_cell.length_b   1.000
_cell.length_c   1.000
_cell.angle_alpha   90.00
_cell.angle_beta   90.00
_cell.angle_gamma   90.00
#
_symmetry.space_group_name_H-M   'P 1'
#
loop_
_entity.id
_entity.type
_entity.pdbx_description
1 polymer ?
#
loop_
_entity_poly.entity_id
_entity_poly.type
_entity_poly.pdbx_seq_one_letter_code
_entity_poly.pdbx_strand_id
1 'polypeptide(L)'
;MPKMTGGRFIAEFLQKYGVDAVFYVPTILSRPLAEMDNMKIKRVLAHAEKSAAYMADGYARASGKPGVCAAQAVGAANLAAGLRDALLGNSPIVALTGGRKSMEKHRGAYQENDDYPIFEKLTKANFQVDQVERLPDLMRQAFREATTGNPGPVNLQMAGNNGQIEDDYADLELIVEDRYTKTPSHRFTPPIEEIKQALNVIERAKKPVIVLGGGARISDAGEEALQFSKQTGIPIATSVAAYNLIPEDYELYIGVPGTYSRE
;
A
#
# COMPACT_ATOMS: atom_id res chain seq x y z
N MET A 1 5.91 -28.52 6.30
CA MET A 1 5.29 -27.21 6.58
C MET A 1 4.77 -27.25 8.02
N PRO A 2 4.90 -26.20 8.81
CA PRO A 2 4.35 -26.22 10.17
C PRO A 2 2.83 -26.13 10.13
N LYS A 3 2.17 -26.94 10.92
CA LYS A 3 0.72 -26.91 11.10
C LYS A 3 0.36 -25.78 12.07
N MET A 4 -0.40 -24.79 11.60
CA MET A 4 -0.77 -23.61 12.40
C MET A 4 -2.15 -23.09 12.02
N THR A 5 -2.71 -22.20 12.86
CA THR A 5 -3.95 -21.49 12.54
C THR A 5 -3.70 -20.40 11.50
N GLY A 6 -4.74 -20.04 10.73
CA GLY A 6 -4.66 -18.87 9.85
C GLY A 6 -4.30 -17.59 10.59
N GLY A 7 -4.81 -17.42 11.82
CA GLY A 7 -4.52 -16.25 12.65
C GLY A 7 -3.04 -16.12 13.00
N ARG A 8 -2.42 -17.21 13.42
CA ARG A 8 -0.98 -17.23 13.67
C ARG A 8 -0.17 -17.00 12.43
N PHE A 9 -0.56 -17.62 11.31
CA PHE A 9 0.11 -17.39 10.03
C PHE A 9 0.07 -15.91 9.63
N ILE A 10 -1.10 -15.26 9.69
CA ILE A 10 -1.24 -13.83 9.35
C ILE A 10 -0.31 -12.97 10.22
N ALA A 11 -0.28 -13.20 11.53
CA ALA A 11 0.56 -12.44 12.44
C ALA A 11 2.06 -12.63 12.14
N GLU A 12 2.52 -13.87 11.99
CA GLU A 12 3.91 -14.19 11.66
C GLU A 12 4.30 -13.66 10.26
N PHE A 13 3.39 -13.75 9.29
CA PHE A 13 3.61 -13.22 7.95
C PHE A 13 3.82 -11.70 7.99
N LEU A 14 2.91 -10.96 8.62
CA LEU A 14 3.03 -9.50 8.72
C LEU A 14 4.32 -9.08 9.44
N GLN A 15 4.70 -9.79 10.52
CA GLN A 15 5.95 -9.53 11.21
C GLN A 15 7.17 -9.76 10.30
N LYS A 16 7.19 -10.87 9.57
CA LYS A 16 8.30 -11.23 8.66
C LYS A 16 8.41 -10.29 7.46
N TYR A 17 7.28 -9.74 7.00
CA TYR A 17 7.24 -8.71 5.96
C TYR A 17 7.56 -7.30 6.48
N GLY A 18 7.96 -7.16 7.74
CA GLY A 18 8.40 -5.89 8.32
C GLY A 18 7.27 -4.89 8.54
N VAL A 19 6.04 -5.37 8.72
CA VAL A 19 4.89 -4.53 9.07
C VAL A 19 5.03 -4.08 10.51
N ASP A 20 5.10 -2.76 10.74
CA ASP A 20 5.28 -2.17 12.07
C ASP A 20 3.94 -1.82 12.74
N ALA A 21 2.88 -1.67 11.97
CA ALA A 21 1.56 -1.30 12.49
C ALA A 21 0.41 -1.87 11.65
N VAL A 22 -0.69 -2.23 12.32
CA VAL A 22 -1.98 -2.59 11.71
C VAL A 22 -3.03 -1.62 12.22
N PHE A 23 -3.76 -0.97 11.30
CA PHE A 23 -4.81 0.00 11.59
C PHE A 23 -6.17 -0.66 11.40
N TYR A 24 -7.04 -0.63 12.40
CA TYR A 24 -8.28 -1.41 12.34
C TYR A 24 -9.42 -0.82 13.19
N VAL A 25 -10.63 -1.26 12.89
CA VAL A 25 -11.80 -1.15 13.77
C VAL A 25 -12.10 -2.55 14.32
N PRO A 26 -12.48 -2.71 15.59
CA PRO A 26 -12.67 -4.02 16.22
C PRO A 26 -13.62 -4.97 15.48
N THR A 27 -13.61 -6.24 15.91
CA THR A 27 -14.35 -7.40 15.40
C THR A 27 -13.83 -7.96 14.06
N ILE A 28 -12.60 -7.66 13.68
CA ILE A 28 -11.87 -8.32 12.59
C ILE A 28 -10.51 -8.79 13.09
N LEU A 29 -10.03 -9.91 12.60
CA LEU A 29 -8.68 -10.42 12.88
C LEU A 29 -8.37 -10.55 14.39
N SER A 30 -9.34 -10.99 15.20
CA SER A 30 -9.16 -11.11 16.64
C SER A 30 -8.02 -12.06 17.03
N ARG A 31 -7.85 -13.16 16.30
CA ARG A 31 -6.78 -14.13 16.53
C ARG A 31 -5.41 -13.58 16.12
N PRO A 32 -5.21 -13.08 14.88
CA PRO A 32 -3.94 -12.44 14.51
C PRO A 32 -3.56 -11.29 15.46
N LEU A 33 -4.51 -10.44 15.86
CA LEU A 33 -4.26 -9.34 16.78
C LEU A 33 -3.83 -9.83 18.18
N ALA A 34 -4.37 -10.96 18.67
CA ALA A 34 -3.91 -11.58 19.91
C ALA A 34 -2.50 -12.17 19.77
N GLU A 35 -2.20 -12.86 18.68
CA GLU A 35 -0.85 -13.36 18.40
C GLU A 35 0.20 -12.24 18.34
N MET A 36 -0.19 -11.04 17.90
CA MET A 36 0.70 -9.86 17.83
C MET A 36 1.09 -9.29 19.20
N ASP A 37 0.48 -9.72 20.32
CA ASP A 37 0.80 -9.21 21.67
C ASP A 37 2.29 -9.34 22.01
N ASN A 38 2.92 -10.40 21.55
CA ASN A 38 4.34 -10.67 21.77
C ASN A 38 5.23 -10.30 20.57
N MET A 39 4.68 -9.59 19.58
CA MET A 39 5.38 -9.16 18.38
C MET A 39 5.61 -7.65 18.37
N LYS A 40 6.57 -7.18 17.58
CA LYS A 40 6.85 -5.75 17.41
C LYS A 40 5.89 -5.07 16.42
N ILE A 41 4.60 -5.44 16.44
CA ILE A 41 3.56 -4.85 15.58
C ILE A 41 2.63 -4.02 16.45
N LYS A 42 2.51 -2.73 16.16
CA LYS A 42 1.55 -1.85 16.83
C LYS A 42 0.15 -2.13 16.33
N ARG A 43 -0.78 -2.35 17.23
CA ARG A 43 -2.21 -2.48 16.93
C ARG A 43 -2.87 -1.12 17.17
N VAL A 44 -3.23 -0.43 16.09
CA VAL A 44 -3.77 0.92 16.13
C VAL A 44 -5.27 0.90 15.90
N LEU A 45 -6.01 1.11 16.99
CA LEU A 45 -7.47 1.17 16.96
C LEU A 45 -7.91 2.50 16.36
N ALA A 46 -8.71 2.47 15.30
CA ALA A 46 -9.34 3.64 14.69
C ALA A 46 -10.80 3.78 15.16
N HIS A 47 -11.34 5.00 15.13
CA HIS A 47 -12.75 5.25 15.44
C HIS A 47 -13.69 5.00 14.26
N ALA A 48 -13.15 4.86 13.05
CA ALA A 48 -13.91 4.52 11.85
C ALA A 48 -13.01 3.78 10.85
N GLU A 49 -13.59 2.90 10.05
CA GLU A 49 -12.85 2.08 9.07
C GLU A 49 -12.16 2.95 8.00
N LYS A 50 -12.83 4.00 7.54
CA LYS A 50 -12.23 4.99 6.64
C LYS A 50 -10.97 5.61 7.25
N SER A 51 -10.98 5.91 8.54
CA SER A 51 -9.80 6.45 9.22
C SER A 51 -8.67 5.43 9.31
N ALA A 52 -8.98 4.15 9.49
CA ALA A 52 -7.96 3.08 9.45
C ALA A 52 -7.27 3.01 8.08
N ALA A 53 -8.03 3.15 6.98
CA ALA A 53 -7.46 3.20 5.63
C ALA A 53 -6.57 4.45 5.43
N TYR A 54 -7.00 5.63 5.86
CA TYR A 54 -6.18 6.85 5.78
C TYR A 54 -4.93 6.80 6.66
N MET A 55 -5.00 6.17 7.84
CA MET A 55 -3.82 5.96 8.69
C MET A 55 -2.81 5.04 7.99
N ALA A 56 -3.29 3.97 7.35
CA ALA A 56 -2.45 3.08 6.55
C ALA A 56 -1.83 3.80 5.33
N ASP A 57 -2.60 4.68 4.66
CA ASP A 57 -2.11 5.50 3.55
C ASP A 57 -1.02 6.48 4.00
N GLY A 58 -1.26 7.22 5.08
CA GLY A 58 -0.27 8.13 5.65
C GLY A 58 1.00 7.41 6.08
N TYR A 59 0.86 6.25 6.73
CA TYR A 59 1.98 5.41 7.10
C TYR A 59 2.78 4.95 5.86
N ALA A 60 2.11 4.46 4.82
CA ALA A 60 2.76 3.99 3.60
C ALA A 60 3.53 5.11 2.89
N ARG A 61 2.94 6.30 2.80
CA ARG A 61 3.61 7.48 2.19
C ARG A 61 4.83 7.93 2.97
N ALA A 62 4.79 7.89 4.30
CA ALA A 62 5.88 8.35 5.15
C ALA A 62 7.01 7.33 5.28
N SER A 63 6.69 6.03 5.30
CA SER A 63 7.67 4.97 5.56
C SER A 63 8.23 4.30 4.31
N GLY A 64 7.55 4.41 3.16
CA GLY A 64 7.83 3.63 1.96
C GLY A 64 7.50 2.13 2.11
N LYS A 65 6.88 1.72 3.21
CA LYS A 65 6.44 0.34 3.46
C LYS A 65 4.94 0.18 3.17
N PRO A 66 4.46 -1.03 2.84
CA PRO A 66 3.02 -1.27 2.75
C PRO A 66 2.29 -0.97 4.05
N GLY A 67 1.25 -0.15 3.99
CA GLY A 67 0.32 0.05 5.09
C GLY A 67 -0.67 -1.11 5.18
N VAL A 68 -1.01 -1.56 6.39
CA VAL A 68 -1.99 -2.63 6.60
C VAL A 68 -3.18 -2.09 7.37
N CYS A 69 -4.39 -2.27 6.83
CA CYS A 69 -5.63 -1.91 7.52
C CYS A 69 -6.65 -3.05 7.48
N ALA A 70 -7.59 -3.04 8.41
CA ALA A 70 -8.57 -4.11 8.51
C ALA A 70 -9.95 -3.62 8.95
N ALA A 71 -11.00 -4.26 8.41
CA ALA A 71 -12.39 -4.03 8.76
C ALA A 71 -13.24 -5.30 8.60
N GLN A 72 -14.22 -5.51 9.48
CA GLN A 72 -15.20 -6.58 9.31
C GLN A 72 -16.09 -6.36 8.07
N ALA A 73 -16.93 -7.35 7.72
CA ALA A 73 -17.76 -7.32 6.51
C ALA A 73 -18.52 -6.00 6.34
N VAL A 74 -19.31 -5.58 7.33
CA VAL A 74 -20.11 -4.34 7.23
C VAL A 74 -19.24 -3.07 7.17
N GLY A 75 -18.08 -3.11 7.79
CA GLY A 75 -17.10 -2.00 7.77
C GLY A 75 -16.27 -1.94 6.48
N ALA A 76 -16.31 -2.98 5.66
CA ALA A 76 -15.53 -3.07 4.43
C ALA A 76 -15.86 -1.94 3.46
N ALA A 77 -17.14 -1.61 3.26
CA ALA A 77 -17.57 -0.50 2.41
C ALA A 77 -17.07 0.86 2.93
N ASN A 78 -17.08 1.07 4.25
CA ASN A 78 -16.53 2.28 4.87
C ASN A 78 -15.01 2.37 4.68
N LEU A 79 -14.30 1.25 4.80
CA LEU A 79 -12.85 1.18 4.59
C LEU A 79 -12.50 1.45 3.13
N ALA A 80 -13.28 0.94 2.19
CA ALA A 80 -13.10 1.12 0.75
C ALA A 80 -13.05 2.60 0.36
N ALA A 81 -13.84 3.47 1.00
CA ALA A 81 -13.82 4.90 0.75
C ALA A 81 -12.43 5.54 0.97
N GLY A 82 -11.67 5.06 1.96
CA GLY A 82 -10.31 5.54 2.22
C GLY A 82 -9.26 4.98 1.24
N LEU A 83 -9.50 3.81 0.64
CA LEU A 83 -8.57 3.21 -0.33
C LEU A 83 -8.54 3.94 -1.67
N ARG A 84 -9.58 4.70 -2.00
CA ARG A 84 -9.63 5.47 -3.25
C ARG A 84 -8.48 6.47 -3.36
N ASP A 85 -8.19 7.20 -2.29
CA ASP A 85 -7.09 8.18 -2.28
C ASP A 85 -5.73 7.50 -2.36
N ALA A 86 -5.60 6.34 -1.72
CA ALA A 86 -4.40 5.52 -1.82
C ALA A 86 -4.15 5.03 -3.26
N LEU A 87 -5.21 4.65 -3.99
CA LEU A 87 -5.10 4.26 -5.41
C LEU A 87 -4.61 5.43 -6.27
N LEU A 88 -5.20 6.61 -6.12
CA LEU A 88 -4.82 7.82 -6.84
C LEU A 88 -3.41 8.32 -6.45
N GLY A 89 -3.05 8.15 -5.17
CA GLY A 89 -1.76 8.56 -4.62
C GLY A 89 -0.63 7.55 -4.81
N ASN A 90 -0.89 6.41 -5.45
CA ASN A 90 0.06 5.30 -5.61
C ASN A 90 0.65 4.85 -4.26
N SER A 91 -0.19 4.68 -3.24
CA SER A 91 0.23 4.24 -1.91
C SER A 91 0.03 2.73 -1.75
N PRO A 92 1.06 1.96 -1.40
CA PRO A 92 0.95 0.53 -1.20
C PRO A 92 0.17 0.24 0.08
N ILE A 93 -1.02 -0.33 -0.03
CA ILE A 93 -1.85 -0.75 1.09
C ILE A 93 -2.29 -2.19 0.90
N VAL A 94 -2.28 -2.97 1.96
CA VAL A 94 -2.94 -4.27 2.05
C VAL A 94 -4.12 -4.15 3.02
N ALA A 95 -5.32 -4.19 2.48
CA ALA A 95 -6.57 -4.15 3.23
C ALA A 95 -7.04 -5.60 3.50
N LEU A 96 -7.33 -5.90 4.74
CA LEU A 96 -7.85 -7.21 5.18
C LEU A 96 -9.31 -7.00 5.58
N THR A 97 -10.25 -7.54 4.80
CA THR A 97 -11.68 -7.35 5.04
C THR A 97 -12.39 -8.66 5.33
N GLY A 98 -13.44 -8.61 6.12
CA GLY A 98 -14.32 -9.76 6.34
C GLY A 98 -15.23 -9.98 5.13
N GLY A 99 -15.63 -11.23 4.92
CA GLY A 99 -16.56 -11.62 3.87
C GLY A 99 -17.37 -12.87 4.29
N ARG A 100 -18.08 -13.46 3.36
CA ARG A 100 -18.80 -14.71 3.60
C ARG A 100 -18.09 -15.90 2.98
N LYS A 101 -18.11 -17.04 3.66
CA LYS A 101 -17.76 -18.32 3.04
C LYS A 101 -18.73 -18.58 1.90
N SER A 102 -18.24 -19.11 0.79
CA SER A 102 -19.07 -19.39 -0.41
C SER A 102 -20.29 -20.25 -0.07
N MET A 103 -20.14 -21.18 0.88
CA MET A 103 -21.24 -22.04 1.37
C MET A 103 -22.32 -21.32 2.20
N GLU A 104 -22.03 -20.11 2.69
CA GLU A 104 -22.93 -19.32 3.55
C GLU A 104 -23.67 -18.23 2.78
N LYS A 105 -23.28 -17.96 1.54
CA LYS A 105 -23.89 -16.92 0.71
C LYS A 105 -25.37 -17.19 0.43
N HIS A 106 -26.16 -16.12 0.35
CA HIS A 106 -27.60 -16.15 0.03
C HIS A 106 -28.48 -16.83 1.09
N ARG A 107 -28.05 -16.83 2.34
CA ARG A 107 -28.83 -17.39 3.46
C ARG A 107 -29.45 -16.35 4.39
N GLY A 108 -29.27 -15.04 4.08
CA GLY A 108 -29.75 -13.95 4.92
C GLY A 108 -29.08 -13.90 6.29
N ALA A 109 -27.81 -14.28 6.35
CA ALA A 109 -27.06 -14.29 7.60
C ALA A 109 -26.77 -12.86 8.08
N TYR A 110 -26.52 -12.69 9.38
CA TYR A 110 -26.17 -11.39 9.97
C TYR A 110 -25.01 -10.72 9.24
N GLN A 111 -25.20 -9.47 8.81
CA GLN A 111 -24.24 -8.69 8.02
C GLN A 111 -23.83 -9.37 6.70
N GLU A 112 -24.71 -10.16 6.11
CA GLU A 112 -24.47 -10.67 4.77
C GLU A 112 -24.62 -9.53 3.76
N ASN A 113 -23.49 -9.10 3.20
CA ASN A 113 -23.41 -8.09 2.15
C ASN A 113 -22.33 -8.51 1.14
N ASP A 114 -22.61 -8.33 -0.13
CA ASP A 114 -21.62 -8.58 -1.18
C ASP A 114 -20.83 -7.30 -1.49
N ASP A 115 -19.91 -6.96 -0.60
CA ASP A 115 -19.04 -5.79 -0.73
C ASP A 115 -17.84 -6.03 -1.66
N TYR A 116 -17.60 -7.27 -2.07
CA TYR A 116 -16.45 -7.62 -2.89
C TYR A 116 -16.34 -6.80 -4.18
N PRO A 117 -17.40 -6.54 -4.95
CA PRO A 117 -17.33 -5.75 -6.17
C PRO A 117 -16.94 -4.28 -5.96
N ILE A 118 -17.16 -3.72 -4.77
CA ILE A 118 -16.78 -2.33 -4.46
C ILE A 118 -15.27 -2.14 -4.62
N PHE A 119 -14.48 -3.12 -4.23
CA PHE A 119 -13.02 -3.06 -4.25
C PHE A 119 -12.42 -3.16 -5.65
N GLU A 120 -13.14 -3.69 -6.64
CA GLU A 120 -12.64 -3.86 -8.01
C GLU A 120 -12.20 -2.56 -8.69
N LYS A 121 -12.84 -1.44 -8.33
CA LYS A 121 -12.53 -0.12 -8.90
C LYS A 121 -11.71 0.77 -7.97
N LEU A 122 -11.50 0.33 -6.74
CA LEU A 122 -10.81 1.10 -5.69
C LEU A 122 -9.47 0.50 -5.28
N THR A 123 -9.13 -0.64 -5.86
CA THR A 123 -7.87 -1.35 -5.59
C THR A 123 -7.21 -1.81 -6.88
N LYS A 124 -5.92 -2.06 -6.82
CA LYS A 124 -5.16 -2.67 -7.94
C LYS A 124 -5.52 -4.14 -8.15
N ALA A 125 -5.78 -4.83 -7.05
CA ALA A 125 -6.18 -6.22 -7.04
C ALA A 125 -7.12 -6.49 -5.87
N ASN A 126 -8.04 -7.42 -6.07
CA ASN A 126 -9.04 -7.80 -5.10
C ASN A 126 -9.11 -9.33 -5.08
N PHE A 127 -8.83 -9.94 -3.94
CA PHE A 127 -8.77 -11.39 -3.78
C PHE A 127 -9.72 -11.86 -2.69
N GLN A 128 -10.32 -13.02 -2.90
CA GLN A 128 -11.13 -13.71 -1.88
C GLN A 128 -10.36 -14.90 -1.34
N VAL A 129 -10.22 -14.98 -0.01
CA VAL A 129 -9.58 -16.06 0.71
C VAL A 129 -10.67 -16.93 1.34
N ASP A 130 -11.09 -17.97 0.66
CA ASP A 130 -12.14 -18.89 1.09
C ASP A 130 -11.60 -20.09 1.89
N GLN A 131 -10.32 -20.40 1.75
CA GLN A 131 -9.65 -21.54 2.38
C GLN A 131 -8.33 -21.08 3.01
N VAL A 132 -8.05 -21.59 4.20
CA VAL A 132 -6.86 -21.22 4.97
C VAL A 132 -5.57 -21.59 4.24
N GLU A 133 -5.57 -22.66 3.46
CA GLU A 133 -4.43 -23.12 2.65
C GLU A 133 -4.01 -22.09 1.57
N ARG A 134 -4.92 -21.16 1.22
CA ARG A 134 -4.65 -20.11 0.24
C ARG A 134 -4.03 -18.84 0.85
N LEU A 135 -3.94 -18.75 2.19
CA LEU A 135 -3.31 -17.60 2.85
C LEU A 135 -1.86 -17.38 2.39
N PRO A 136 -0.98 -18.41 2.31
CA PRO A 136 0.42 -18.19 1.95
C PRO A 136 0.62 -17.57 0.58
N ASP A 137 -0.10 -18.01 -0.43
CA ASP A 137 0.04 -17.50 -1.80
C ASP A 137 -0.67 -16.15 -1.99
N LEU A 138 -1.88 -15.99 -1.46
CA LEU A 138 -2.65 -14.75 -1.63
C LEU A 138 -2.07 -13.58 -0.82
N MET A 139 -1.57 -13.82 0.38
CA MET A 139 -0.86 -12.79 1.15
C MET A 139 0.41 -12.32 0.42
N ARG A 140 1.22 -13.25 -0.11
CA ARG A 140 2.39 -12.88 -0.92
C ARG A 140 1.98 -12.10 -2.17
N GLN A 141 0.95 -12.55 -2.88
CA GLN A 141 0.44 -11.88 -4.06
C GLN A 141 -0.05 -10.47 -3.73
N ALA A 142 -0.74 -10.28 -2.60
CA ALA A 142 -1.19 -8.96 -2.18
C ALA A 142 -0.03 -7.97 -1.97
N PHE A 143 1.05 -8.41 -1.31
CA PHE A 143 2.22 -7.54 -1.12
C PHE A 143 2.98 -7.28 -2.44
N ARG A 144 3.08 -8.27 -3.33
CA ARG A 144 3.63 -8.08 -4.68
C ARG A 144 2.84 -7.04 -5.45
N GLU A 145 1.51 -7.20 -5.54
CA GLU A 145 0.64 -6.28 -6.26
C GLU A 145 0.67 -4.88 -5.66
N ALA A 146 0.66 -4.77 -4.33
CA ALA A 146 0.68 -3.47 -3.68
C ALA A 146 1.95 -2.66 -3.97
N THR A 147 3.11 -3.34 -4.16
CA THR A 147 4.42 -2.68 -4.24
C THR A 147 5.02 -2.60 -5.63
N THR A 148 4.47 -3.32 -6.64
CA THR A 148 5.02 -3.37 -8.00
C THR A 148 4.39 -2.35 -8.93
N GLY A 149 5.09 -1.97 -9.99
CA GLY A 149 4.63 -0.98 -10.97
C GLY A 149 4.27 0.34 -10.29
N ASN A 150 3.08 0.87 -10.57
CA ASN A 150 2.51 1.93 -9.75
C ASN A 150 2.00 1.28 -8.46
N PRO A 151 2.59 1.56 -7.29
CA PRO A 151 2.09 1.03 -6.02
C PRO A 151 0.63 1.39 -5.79
N GLY A 152 -0.08 0.62 -5.00
CA GLY A 152 -1.49 0.93 -4.73
C GLY A 152 -2.14 -0.07 -3.77
N PRO A 153 -3.39 0.18 -3.38
CA PRO A 153 -4.11 -0.67 -2.45
C PRO A 153 -4.51 -2.01 -3.09
N VAL A 154 -4.49 -3.04 -2.27
CA VAL A 154 -4.97 -4.39 -2.58
C VAL A 154 -5.92 -4.81 -1.47
N ASN A 155 -7.02 -5.47 -1.81
CA ASN A 155 -7.94 -6.04 -0.85
C ASN A 155 -7.81 -7.56 -0.80
N LEU A 156 -7.76 -8.11 0.42
CA LEU A 156 -7.93 -9.51 0.74
C LEU A 156 -9.21 -9.66 1.56
N GLN A 157 -10.28 -10.13 0.92
CA GLN A 157 -11.52 -10.46 1.62
C GLN A 157 -11.40 -11.86 2.21
N MET A 158 -11.36 -11.93 3.53
CA MET A 158 -11.23 -13.19 4.28
C MET A 158 -12.58 -13.81 4.57
N ALA A 159 -12.73 -15.09 4.37
CA ALA A 159 -13.96 -15.81 4.59
C ALA A 159 -14.44 -15.71 6.04
N GLY A 160 -15.76 -15.64 6.20
CA GLY A 160 -16.44 -15.38 7.47
C GLY A 160 -16.66 -13.89 7.73
N ASN A 161 -17.73 -13.54 8.45
CA ASN A 161 -18.14 -12.17 8.70
C ASN A 161 -17.01 -11.30 9.30
N ASN A 162 -16.31 -11.87 10.25
CA ASN A 162 -15.20 -11.23 10.96
C ASN A 162 -13.83 -11.75 10.49
N GLY A 163 -13.77 -12.45 9.35
CA GLY A 163 -12.56 -13.09 8.87
C GLY A 163 -12.21 -14.41 9.61
N GLN A 164 -13.22 -15.21 9.99
CA GLN A 164 -13.04 -16.42 10.80
C GLN A 164 -12.13 -17.50 10.18
N ILE A 165 -11.67 -17.33 8.94
CA ILE A 165 -10.63 -18.17 8.35
C ILE A 165 -9.36 -18.23 9.24
N GLU A 166 -9.22 -17.27 10.13
CA GLU A 166 -8.15 -17.21 11.12
C GLU A 166 -8.17 -18.35 12.14
N ASP A 167 -9.34 -19.00 12.36
CA ASP A 167 -9.48 -20.12 13.27
C ASP A 167 -9.18 -21.49 12.63
N ASP A 168 -9.15 -21.56 11.31
CA ASP A 168 -8.91 -22.80 10.56
C ASP A 168 -7.42 -23.22 10.64
N TYR A 169 -7.17 -24.54 10.67
CA TYR A 169 -5.83 -25.12 10.78
C TYR A 169 -5.39 -25.75 9.45
N ALA A 170 -4.17 -25.46 9.03
CA ALA A 170 -3.55 -26.10 7.86
C ALA A 170 -2.02 -26.15 7.97
N ASP A 171 -1.41 -26.88 7.04
CA ASP A 171 0.03 -26.82 6.82
C ASP A 171 0.37 -25.57 5.99
N LEU A 172 0.83 -24.52 6.67
CA LEU A 172 1.06 -23.20 6.07
C LEU A 172 2.55 -22.92 5.98
N GLU A 173 3.03 -22.63 4.76
CA GLU A 173 4.41 -22.27 4.51
C GLU A 173 4.59 -20.74 4.48
N LEU A 174 5.47 -20.25 5.34
CA LEU A 174 5.79 -18.82 5.41
C LEU A 174 7.06 -18.54 4.59
N ILE A 175 6.85 -17.99 3.39
CA ILE A 175 7.92 -17.55 2.49
C ILE A 175 7.97 -16.01 2.52
N VAL A 176 9.16 -15.47 2.77
CA VAL A 176 9.40 -14.02 2.74
C VAL A 176 10.03 -13.61 1.41
N GLU A 177 9.50 -12.57 0.83
CA GLU A 177 10.00 -11.97 -0.40
C GLU A 177 10.43 -10.53 -0.12
N ASP A 178 11.65 -10.35 0.34
CA ASP A 178 12.20 -9.09 0.86
C ASP A 178 11.96 -7.88 -0.05
N ARG A 179 11.99 -8.09 -1.38
CA ARG A 179 11.78 -7.01 -2.34
C ARG A 179 10.39 -6.37 -2.28
N TYR A 180 9.39 -7.09 -1.78
CA TYR A 180 8.00 -6.61 -1.70
C TYR A 180 7.62 -6.09 -0.31
N THR A 181 8.61 -5.94 0.58
CA THR A 181 8.41 -5.35 1.90
C THR A 181 8.46 -3.82 1.90
N LYS A 182 8.85 -3.21 0.77
CA LYS A 182 8.96 -1.76 0.59
C LYS A 182 8.77 -1.32 -0.86
N THR A 183 8.56 -0.04 -1.09
CA THR A 183 8.56 0.59 -2.42
C THR A 183 9.80 1.44 -2.63
N PRO A 184 10.30 1.49 -3.87
CA PRO A 184 9.91 0.69 -5.00
C PRO A 184 10.44 -0.75 -4.86
N SER A 185 9.64 -1.75 -5.23
CA SER A 185 10.07 -3.16 -5.22
C SER A 185 11.09 -3.48 -6.32
N HIS A 186 11.10 -2.69 -7.38
CA HIS A 186 12.01 -2.80 -8.52
C HIS A 186 12.53 -1.43 -8.95
N ARG A 187 13.83 -1.38 -9.28
CA ARG A 187 14.45 -0.23 -9.96
C ARG A 187 14.98 -0.71 -11.30
N PHE A 188 14.46 -0.14 -12.37
CA PHE A 188 14.89 -0.44 -13.74
C PHE A 188 15.89 0.60 -14.20
N THR A 189 17.01 0.14 -14.76
CA THR A 189 17.97 1.02 -15.43
C THR A 189 17.47 1.25 -16.85
N PRO A 190 17.23 2.49 -17.28
CA PRO A 190 16.82 2.76 -18.66
C PRO A 190 17.94 2.44 -19.64
N PRO A 191 17.63 2.10 -20.90
CA PRO A 191 18.63 1.94 -21.95
C PRO A 191 19.46 3.21 -22.12
N ILE A 192 20.76 3.06 -22.33
CA ILE A 192 21.69 4.19 -22.44
C ILE A 192 21.31 5.15 -23.59
N GLU A 193 20.73 4.62 -24.65
CA GLU A 193 20.31 5.43 -25.79
C GLU A 193 19.12 6.35 -25.46
N GLU A 194 18.21 5.90 -24.58
CA GLU A 194 17.12 6.75 -24.09
C GLU A 194 17.63 7.86 -23.19
N ILE A 195 18.65 7.57 -22.36
CA ILE A 195 19.33 8.60 -21.55
C ILE A 195 19.98 9.66 -22.45
N LYS A 196 20.69 9.24 -23.50
CA LYS A 196 21.31 10.16 -24.47
C LYS A 196 20.27 11.01 -25.19
N GLN A 197 19.13 10.42 -25.58
CA GLN A 197 18.04 11.19 -26.22
C GLN A 197 17.48 12.25 -25.25
N ALA A 198 17.25 11.90 -23.98
CA ALA A 198 16.80 12.84 -22.97
C ALA A 198 17.79 14.00 -22.77
N LEU A 199 19.08 13.70 -22.66
CA LEU A 199 20.13 14.72 -22.55
C LEU A 199 20.16 15.65 -23.76
N ASN A 200 20.07 15.13 -24.98
CA ASN A 200 20.03 15.97 -26.21
C ASN A 200 18.81 16.91 -26.21
N VAL A 201 17.68 16.50 -25.67
CA VAL A 201 16.51 17.38 -25.56
C VAL A 201 16.76 18.48 -24.53
N ILE A 202 17.35 18.14 -23.39
CA ILE A 202 17.68 19.10 -22.32
C ILE A 202 18.71 20.13 -22.83
N GLU A 203 19.78 19.70 -23.49
CA GLU A 203 20.84 20.58 -24.03
C GLU A 203 20.33 21.59 -25.05
N ARG A 204 19.30 21.24 -25.83
CA ARG A 204 18.69 22.12 -26.83
C ARG A 204 17.62 23.05 -26.26
N ALA A 205 17.18 22.81 -25.04
CA ALA A 205 16.11 23.56 -24.40
C ALA A 205 16.62 24.99 -24.04
N LYS A 206 15.81 25.99 -24.35
CA LYS A 206 16.16 27.39 -24.02
C LYS A 206 15.78 27.80 -22.60
N LYS A 207 14.74 27.18 -22.06
CA LYS A 207 14.19 27.44 -20.71
C LYS A 207 13.71 26.14 -20.10
N PRO A 208 14.61 25.19 -19.78
CA PRO A 208 14.22 23.94 -19.17
C PRO A 208 13.76 24.13 -17.73
N VAL A 209 12.83 23.30 -17.29
CA VAL A 209 12.37 23.19 -15.89
C VAL A 209 12.23 21.70 -15.55
N ILE A 210 12.72 21.31 -14.38
CA ILE A 210 12.52 19.98 -13.83
C ILE A 210 11.21 19.98 -13.04
N VAL A 211 10.28 19.08 -13.34
CA VAL A 211 9.05 18.89 -12.56
C VAL A 211 9.05 17.49 -11.96
N LEU A 212 9.20 17.39 -10.64
CA LEU A 212 9.22 16.11 -9.91
C LEU A 212 7.81 15.73 -9.50
N GLY A 213 7.40 14.54 -9.90
CA GLY A 213 6.11 13.95 -9.54
C GLY A 213 6.20 12.88 -8.45
N GLY A 214 5.06 12.26 -8.12
CA GLY A 214 4.97 11.18 -7.12
C GLY A 214 5.89 9.99 -7.41
N GLY A 215 6.17 9.69 -8.69
CA GLY A 215 7.13 8.65 -9.07
C GLY A 215 8.55 8.94 -8.61
N ALA A 216 9.00 10.20 -8.68
CA ALA A 216 10.30 10.61 -8.16
C ALA A 216 10.38 10.43 -6.64
N ARG A 217 9.29 10.74 -5.91
CA ARG A 217 9.20 10.50 -4.46
C ARG A 217 9.26 9.01 -4.12
N ILE A 218 8.48 8.17 -4.81
CA ILE A 218 8.48 6.72 -4.60
C ILE A 218 9.86 6.12 -4.90
N SER A 219 10.57 6.68 -5.89
CA SER A 219 11.93 6.25 -6.25
C SER A 219 13.01 6.85 -5.36
N ASP A 220 12.65 7.72 -4.40
CA ASP A 220 13.60 8.43 -3.55
C ASP A 220 14.71 9.13 -4.37
N ALA A 221 14.30 9.83 -5.42
CA ALA A 221 15.19 10.45 -6.41
C ALA A 221 15.45 11.96 -6.13
N GLY A 222 15.23 12.41 -4.90
CA GLY A 222 15.36 13.82 -4.53
C GLY A 222 16.80 14.32 -4.59
N GLU A 223 17.73 13.53 -4.05
CA GLU A 223 19.15 13.88 -4.02
C GLU A 223 19.74 13.96 -5.42
N GLU A 224 19.44 12.98 -6.29
CA GLU A 224 19.92 12.98 -7.68
C GLU A 224 19.33 14.13 -8.48
N ALA A 225 18.04 14.46 -8.28
CA ALA A 225 17.42 15.60 -8.94
C ALA A 225 18.03 16.94 -8.47
N LEU A 226 18.32 17.05 -7.17
CA LEU A 226 18.96 18.23 -6.60
C LEU A 226 20.38 18.41 -7.15
N GLN A 227 21.17 17.33 -7.22
CA GLN A 227 22.51 17.36 -7.81
C GLN A 227 22.48 17.76 -9.29
N PHE A 228 21.54 17.19 -10.05
CA PHE A 228 21.37 17.53 -11.46
C PHE A 228 21.02 19.02 -11.66
N SER A 229 20.11 19.55 -10.83
CA SER A 229 19.77 20.98 -10.86
C SER A 229 20.98 21.86 -10.52
N LYS A 230 21.75 21.52 -9.48
CA LYS A 230 22.97 22.27 -9.12
C LYS A 230 24.03 22.30 -10.24
N GLN A 231 24.18 21.16 -10.94
CA GLN A 231 25.17 21.06 -12.04
C GLN A 231 24.74 21.79 -13.29
N THR A 232 23.44 21.86 -13.58
CA THR A 232 22.90 22.42 -14.83
C THR A 232 22.34 23.81 -14.70
N GLY A 233 22.07 24.29 -13.48
CA GLY A 233 21.35 25.52 -13.23
C GLY A 233 19.87 25.49 -13.60
N ILE A 234 19.29 24.28 -13.83
CA ILE A 234 17.89 24.13 -14.21
C ILE A 234 17.01 24.17 -12.93
N PRO A 235 16.01 25.07 -12.88
CA PRO A 235 15.13 25.15 -11.72
C PRO A 235 14.25 23.91 -11.55
N ILE A 236 13.88 23.63 -10.29
CA ILE A 236 13.03 22.48 -9.91
C ILE A 236 11.70 22.97 -9.38
N ALA A 237 10.63 22.33 -9.86
CA ALA A 237 9.30 22.36 -9.28
C ALA A 237 8.90 20.96 -8.79
N THR A 238 7.98 20.87 -7.83
CA THR A 238 7.42 19.59 -7.38
C THR A 238 5.90 19.59 -7.51
N SER A 239 5.32 18.46 -7.88
CA SER A 239 3.88 18.29 -7.71
C SER A 239 3.54 18.17 -6.21
N VAL A 240 2.24 18.30 -5.85
CA VAL A 240 1.77 18.06 -4.48
C VAL A 240 2.18 16.68 -3.96
N ALA A 241 2.20 15.66 -4.83
CA ALA A 241 2.60 14.30 -4.47
C ALA A 241 4.11 14.12 -4.21
N ALA A 242 4.92 15.09 -4.61
CA ALA A 242 6.37 15.12 -4.40
C ALA A 242 6.81 16.30 -3.48
N TYR A 243 5.84 16.93 -2.80
CA TYR A 243 6.13 17.97 -1.82
C TYR A 243 7.13 17.45 -0.76
N ASN A 244 8.06 18.28 -0.35
CA ASN A 244 9.19 17.97 0.55
C ASN A 244 10.29 17.05 -0.03
N LEU A 245 10.25 16.72 -1.33
CA LEU A 245 11.35 15.98 -1.97
C LEU A 245 12.60 16.84 -2.16
N ILE A 246 12.40 18.15 -2.33
CA ILE A 246 13.45 19.17 -2.46
C ILE A 246 13.33 20.14 -1.28
N PRO A 247 14.46 20.56 -0.65
CA PRO A 247 14.43 21.58 0.40
C PRO A 247 13.81 22.89 -0.09
N GLU A 248 12.93 23.48 0.73
CA GLU A 248 12.23 24.74 0.35
C GLU A 248 13.16 25.96 0.25
N ASP A 249 14.29 25.92 0.91
CA ASP A 249 15.32 26.97 0.89
C ASP A 249 16.34 26.82 -0.25
N TYR A 250 16.16 25.82 -1.12
CA TYR A 250 17.00 25.68 -2.30
C TYR A 250 16.71 26.80 -3.31
N GLU A 251 17.75 27.55 -3.69
CA GLU A 251 17.66 28.80 -4.52
C GLU A 251 16.95 28.62 -5.87
N LEU A 252 17.03 27.41 -6.48
CA LEU A 252 16.38 27.10 -7.75
C LEU A 252 15.08 26.33 -7.56
N TYR A 253 14.56 26.20 -6.32
CA TYR A 253 13.25 25.61 -6.08
C TYR A 253 12.15 26.63 -6.34
N ILE A 254 11.32 26.39 -7.34
CA ILE A 254 10.25 27.31 -7.77
C ILE A 254 8.85 26.91 -7.26
N GLY A 255 8.79 26.01 -6.28
CA GLY A 255 7.55 25.63 -5.60
C GLY A 255 6.71 24.59 -6.32
N VAL A 256 5.40 24.62 -6.07
CA VAL A 256 4.42 23.67 -6.62
C VAL A 256 3.61 24.37 -7.72
N PRO A 257 3.73 23.94 -9.00
CA PRO A 257 2.97 24.53 -10.09
C PRO A 257 1.52 24.04 -10.11
N GLY A 258 0.62 24.81 -10.73
CA GLY A 258 -0.77 24.46 -10.98
C GLY A 258 -1.74 25.08 -9.98
N THR A 259 -2.89 24.45 -9.80
CA THR A 259 -4.03 25.00 -9.00
C THR A 259 -3.66 25.32 -7.56
N TYR A 260 -2.65 24.66 -7.02
CA TYR A 260 -2.15 24.84 -5.64
C TYR A 260 -0.83 25.62 -5.59
N SER A 261 -0.47 26.30 -6.70
CA SER A 261 0.74 27.12 -6.73
C SER A 261 0.59 28.32 -5.79
N ARG A 262 1.71 28.76 -5.24
CA ARG A 262 1.82 30.10 -4.66
C ARG A 262 1.91 31.11 -5.84
N GLU A 263 1.24 32.25 -5.71
CA GLU A 263 1.39 33.37 -6.63
C GLU A 263 2.81 33.94 -6.60
#